data_37defe267407cea80734e73cede785ae
#
_entry.id   37defe267407cea80734e73cede785ae
#
_cell.length_a   1.000
_cell.length_b   1.000
_cell.length_c   1.000
_cell.angle_alpha   90.00
_cell.angle_beta   90.00
_cell.angle_gamma   90.00
#
_symmetry.space_group_name_H-M   'P 1'
#
loop_
_entity.id
_entity.type
_entity.pdbx_description
1 polymer ?
#
loop_
_entity_poly.entity_id
_entity_poly.type
_entity_poly.pdbx_seq_one_letter_code
_entity_poly.pdbx_strand_id
1 'polypeptide(L)'
;MKRDNIIFDIIEKEHQRQLKGIELIASENFVSDQVMQAMGSCLTNKYAEGYPGKRYYGGCEVVDQSETIAIERLKKLFNAEWANVQPHSGAQANACLLYTSPSPRD
;
A
#
# COMPACT_ATOMS: atom_id res chain seq x y z
N MET A 1 22.31 -16.15 -5.78
CA MET A 1 22.78 -14.86 -5.23
C MET A 1 23.02 -15.03 -3.74
N LYS A 2 24.14 -14.51 -3.22
CA LYS A 2 24.43 -14.59 -1.78
C LYS A 2 23.55 -13.62 -1.02
N ARG A 3 22.97 -14.07 0.12
CA ARG A 3 22.12 -13.22 0.97
C ARG A 3 22.94 -12.07 1.58
N ASP A 4 22.41 -10.87 1.56
CA ASP A 4 22.99 -9.73 2.25
C ASP A 4 22.62 -9.79 3.74
N ASN A 5 23.48 -10.43 4.52
CA ASN A 5 23.23 -10.63 5.96
C ASN A 5 23.24 -9.30 6.74
N ILE A 6 23.94 -8.29 6.26
CA ILE A 6 24.03 -6.99 6.96
C ILE A 6 22.65 -6.36 7.09
N ILE A 7 21.92 -6.25 5.97
CA ILE A 7 20.58 -5.65 6.00
C ILE A 7 19.57 -6.53 6.75
N PHE A 8 19.65 -7.86 6.60
CA PHE A 8 18.72 -8.75 7.30
C PHE A 8 18.97 -8.81 8.82
N ASP A 9 20.20 -8.63 9.27
CA ASP A 9 20.51 -8.48 10.70
C ASP A 9 19.97 -7.15 11.27
N ILE A 10 19.98 -6.09 10.48
CA ILE A 10 19.35 -4.81 10.84
C ILE A 10 17.84 -4.96 10.96
N ILE A 11 17.19 -5.62 10.00
CA ILE A 11 15.75 -5.89 10.03
C ILE A 11 15.37 -6.71 11.28
N GLU A 12 16.17 -7.72 11.63
CA GLU A 12 15.92 -8.51 12.84
C GLU A 12 16.09 -7.68 14.12
N LYS A 13 17.08 -6.81 14.19
CA LYS A 13 17.24 -5.88 15.33
C LYS A 13 16.03 -4.95 15.48
N GLU A 14 15.50 -4.41 14.38
CA GLU A 14 14.29 -3.59 14.40
C GLU A 14 13.06 -4.41 14.82
N HIS A 15 12.93 -5.64 14.34
CA HIS A 15 11.87 -6.54 14.78
C HIS A 15 11.91 -6.76 16.30
N GLN A 16 13.09 -7.02 16.86
CA GLN A 16 13.25 -7.16 18.30
C GLN A 16 12.96 -5.87 19.06
N ARG A 17 13.29 -4.71 18.51
CA ARG A 17 12.95 -3.43 19.10
C ARG A 17 11.42 -3.26 19.19
N GLN A 18 10.72 -3.54 18.11
CA GLN A 18 9.26 -3.44 18.06
C GLN A 18 8.57 -4.41 19.03
N LEU A 19 9.08 -5.65 19.15
CA LEU A 19 8.52 -6.64 20.08
C LEU A 19 8.67 -6.25 21.56
N LYS A 20 9.70 -5.50 21.90
CA LYS A 20 10.03 -5.14 23.28
C LYS A 20 9.56 -3.74 23.69
N GLY A 21 9.24 -2.91 22.70
CA GLY A 21 8.81 -1.54 22.91
C GLY A 21 7.31 -1.41 23.07
N ILE A 22 6.89 -0.33 23.72
CA ILE A 22 5.50 0.13 23.71
C ILE A 22 5.47 1.44 22.94
N GLU A 23 4.73 1.44 21.82
CA GLU A 23 4.61 2.62 20.98
C GLU A 23 3.35 3.38 21.33
N LEU A 24 3.51 4.65 21.73
CA LEU A 24 2.40 5.51 22.18
C LEU A 24 2.02 6.58 21.15
N ILE A 25 2.60 6.51 19.94
CA ILE A 25 2.30 7.46 18.87
C ILE A 25 1.24 6.91 17.93
N ALA A 26 0.23 7.73 17.63
CA ALA A 26 -0.91 7.31 16.78
C ALA A 26 -0.57 7.10 15.30
N SER A 27 0.59 7.55 14.84
CA SER A 27 1.04 7.41 13.45
C SER A 27 1.57 6.02 13.10
N GLU A 28 1.80 5.17 14.08
CA GLU A 28 2.32 3.82 13.87
C GLU A 28 1.21 2.77 14.00
N ASN A 29 1.27 1.77 13.15
CA ASN A 29 0.33 0.65 13.14
C ASN A 29 1.07 -0.64 12.82
N PHE A 30 0.84 -1.67 13.64
CA PHE A 30 1.38 -3.00 13.39
C PHE A 30 0.49 -3.74 12.39
N VAL A 31 1.02 -3.94 11.20
CA VAL A 31 0.32 -4.70 10.15
C VAL A 31 0.44 -6.21 10.38
N SER A 32 -0.47 -6.97 9.79
CA SER A 32 -0.39 -8.44 9.82
C SER A 32 0.78 -8.96 8.98
N ASP A 33 1.24 -10.17 9.30
CA ASP A 33 2.27 -10.86 8.51
C ASP A 33 1.88 -11.00 7.03
N GLN A 34 0.60 -11.20 6.74
CA GLN A 34 0.10 -11.29 5.37
C GLN A 34 0.30 -10.00 4.58
N VAL A 35 0.15 -8.83 5.20
CA VAL A 35 0.43 -7.54 4.55
C VAL A 35 1.91 -7.43 4.21
N MET A 36 2.79 -7.75 5.15
CA MET A 36 4.23 -7.73 4.91
C MET A 36 4.65 -8.72 3.82
N GLN A 37 4.09 -9.93 3.80
CA GLN A 37 4.35 -10.94 2.77
C GLN A 37 3.88 -10.49 1.39
N ALA A 38 2.71 -9.84 1.29
CA ALA A 38 2.20 -9.34 0.03
C ALA A 38 3.07 -8.20 -0.51
N MET A 39 3.52 -7.28 0.34
CA MET A 39 4.41 -6.18 -0.04
C MET A 39 5.79 -6.66 -0.51
N GLY A 40 6.34 -7.70 0.12
CA GLY A 40 7.63 -8.30 -0.22
C GLY A 40 7.53 -9.42 -1.27
N SER A 41 6.47 -9.49 -2.04
CA SER A 41 6.23 -10.52 -3.05
C SER A 41 6.73 -10.14 -4.44
N CYS A 42 6.59 -11.07 -5.41
CA CYS A 42 6.92 -10.82 -6.81
C CYS A 42 6.11 -9.70 -7.47
N LEU A 43 5.00 -9.27 -6.89
CA LEU A 43 4.24 -8.11 -7.33
C LEU A 43 5.09 -6.84 -7.37
N THR A 44 6.10 -6.75 -6.52
CA THR A 44 7.10 -5.66 -6.49
C THR A 44 7.82 -5.47 -7.83
N ASN A 45 7.96 -6.52 -8.64
CA ASN A 45 8.67 -6.49 -9.91
C ASN A 45 7.82 -5.94 -11.06
N LYS A 46 6.49 -5.85 -10.90
CA LYS A 46 5.61 -5.51 -12.01
C LYS A 46 5.28 -4.03 -12.07
N TYR A 47 5.68 -3.41 -13.15
CA TYR A 47 5.26 -2.05 -13.50
C TYR A 47 3.87 -2.08 -14.14
N ALA A 48 2.92 -1.34 -13.57
CA ALA A 48 1.50 -1.42 -13.91
C ALA A 48 0.85 -0.02 -14.01
N GLU A 49 1.48 0.87 -14.78
CA GLU A 49 0.96 2.20 -15.02
C GLU A 49 -0.40 2.15 -15.73
N GLY A 50 -1.35 2.95 -15.27
CA GLY A 50 -2.74 2.96 -15.72
C GLY A 50 -3.67 2.30 -14.69
N TYR A 51 -4.84 1.85 -15.14
CA TYR A 51 -5.86 1.22 -14.30
C TYR A 51 -6.18 -0.20 -14.80
N PRO A 52 -6.81 -1.05 -13.99
CA PRO A 52 -7.23 -2.38 -14.42
C PRO A 52 -7.98 -2.34 -15.76
N GLY A 53 -7.54 -3.16 -16.71
CA GLY A 53 -8.09 -3.19 -18.07
C GLY A 53 -7.70 -2.02 -18.98
N LYS A 54 -6.98 -1.03 -18.45
CA LYS A 54 -6.51 0.18 -19.17
C LYS A 54 -5.06 0.49 -18.84
N ARG A 55 -4.18 -0.49 -19.03
CA ARG A 55 -2.75 -0.35 -18.75
C ARG A 55 -1.98 0.13 -19.96
N TYR A 56 -0.89 0.85 -19.70
CA TYR A 56 0.05 1.26 -20.76
C TYR A 56 0.98 0.11 -21.19
N TYR A 57 1.15 -0.91 -20.34
CA TYR A 57 2.06 -2.03 -20.56
C TYR A 57 1.32 -3.36 -20.55
N GLY A 58 1.86 -4.32 -21.29
CA GLY A 58 1.36 -5.69 -21.28
C GLY A 58 1.71 -6.48 -20.03
N GLY A 59 1.07 -7.65 -19.85
CA GLY A 59 1.36 -8.57 -18.75
C GLY A 59 0.78 -8.13 -17.41
N CYS A 60 -0.31 -7.34 -17.40
CA CYS A 60 -0.93 -6.82 -16.20
C CYS A 60 -2.19 -7.59 -15.77
N GLU A 61 -2.58 -8.63 -16.47
CA GLU A 61 -3.82 -9.38 -16.23
C GLU A 61 -3.90 -9.99 -14.82
N VAL A 62 -2.78 -10.35 -14.21
CA VAL A 62 -2.74 -10.88 -12.85
C VAL A 62 -2.71 -9.74 -11.82
N VAL A 63 -1.92 -8.70 -12.07
CA VAL A 63 -1.88 -7.51 -11.21
C VAL A 63 -3.23 -6.79 -11.19
N ASP A 64 -3.94 -6.77 -12.30
CA ASP A 64 -5.30 -6.22 -12.38
C ASP A 64 -6.26 -6.90 -11.41
N GLN A 65 -6.12 -8.22 -11.20
CA GLN A 65 -6.93 -8.94 -10.22
C GLN A 65 -6.64 -8.47 -8.78
N SER A 66 -5.37 -8.25 -8.45
CA SER A 66 -4.97 -7.75 -7.13
C SER A 66 -5.53 -6.36 -6.87
N GLU A 67 -5.41 -5.45 -7.81
CA GLU A 67 -5.94 -4.08 -7.68
C GLU A 67 -7.47 -4.07 -7.63
N THR A 68 -8.14 -4.87 -8.45
CA THR A 68 -9.61 -4.99 -8.46
C THR A 68 -10.13 -5.51 -7.11
N ILE A 69 -9.50 -6.54 -6.55
CA ILE A 69 -9.89 -7.05 -5.23
C ILE A 69 -9.71 -5.98 -4.14
N ALA A 70 -8.62 -5.21 -4.19
CA ALA A 70 -8.40 -4.12 -3.23
C ALA A 70 -9.48 -3.05 -3.35
N ILE A 71 -9.84 -2.63 -4.56
CA ILE A 71 -10.92 -1.67 -4.82
C ILE A 71 -12.25 -2.18 -4.26
N GLU A 72 -12.65 -3.40 -4.58
CA GLU A 72 -13.93 -3.96 -4.15
C GLU A 72 -14.01 -4.14 -2.62
N ARG A 73 -12.92 -4.55 -1.98
CA ARG A 73 -12.85 -4.65 -0.51
C ARG A 73 -12.92 -3.29 0.16
N LEU A 74 -12.27 -2.28 -0.40
CA LEU A 74 -12.30 -0.92 0.12
C LEU A 74 -13.71 -0.31 -0.01
N LYS A 75 -14.35 -0.49 -1.16
CA LYS A 75 -15.76 -0.07 -1.38
C LYS A 75 -16.68 -0.71 -0.34
N LYS A 76 -16.54 -2.00 -0.10
CA LYS A 76 -17.33 -2.72 0.90
C LYS A 76 -17.08 -2.22 2.32
N LEU A 77 -15.82 -1.99 2.67
CA LEU A 77 -15.43 -1.55 4.01
C LEU A 77 -16.03 -0.19 4.38
N PHE A 78 -16.03 0.74 3.44
CA PHE A 78 -16.52 2.11 3.63
C PHE A 78 -17.94 2.35 3.10
N ASN A 79 -18.61 1.31 2.59
CA ASN A 79 -19.91 1.42 1.93
C ASN A 79 -19.90 2.53 0.84
N ALA A 80 -18.86 2.54 0.03
CA ALA A 80 -18.62 3.54 -1.01
C ALA A 80 -18.95 2.99 -2.40
N GLU A 81 -19.42 3.85 -3.27
CA GLU A 81 -19.70 3.49 -4.67
C GLU A 81 -18.42 3.41 -5.51
N TRP A 82 -17.41 4.18 -5.13
CA TRP A 82 -16.14 4.27 -5.85
C TRP A 82 -14.95 4.28 -4.89
N ALA A 83 -13.82 3.72 -5.33
CA ALA A 83 -12.57 3.73 -4.58
C ALA A 83 -11.37 3.75 -5.52
N ASN A 84 -10.30 4.40 -5.08
CA ASN A 84 -8.99 4.37 -5.73
C ASN A 84 -7.95 3.91 -4.72
N VAL A 85 -7.20 2.87 -5.07
CA VAL A 85 -6.18 2.25 -4.20
C VAL A 85 -4.76 2.58 -4.65
N GLN A 86 -4.58 3.44 -5.65
CA GLN A 86 -3.26 3.76 -6.22
C GLN A 86 -2.46 4.82 -5.45
N PRO A 87 -3.03 5.78 -4.68
CA PRO A 87 -2.20 6.72 -3.95
C PRO A 87 -1.17 6.00 -3.08
N HIS A 88 0.09 6.39 -3.21
CA HIS A 88 1.18 5.75 -2.46
C HIS A 88 1.28 6.18 -1.00
N SER A 89 0.56 7.24 -0.62
CA SER A 89 0.54 7.75 0.76
C SER A 89 -0.75 8.53 1.06
N GLY A 90 -1.11 8.60 2.33
CA GLY A 90 -2.21 9.46 2.79
C GLY A 90 -1.99 10.93 2.48
N ALA A 91 -0.75 11.41 2.52
CA ALA A 91 -0.40 12.79 2.17
C ALA A 91 -0.72 13.10 0.70
N GLN A 92 -0.38 12.21 -0.22
CA GLN A 92 -0.71 12.36 -1.64
C GLN A 92 -2.21 12.33 -1.89
N ALA A 93 -2.92 11.38 -1.28
CA ALA A 93 -4.38 11.28 -1.41
C ALA A 93 -5.07 12.53 -0.90
N ASN A 94 -4.69 13.03 0.28
CA ASN A 94 -5.23 14.24 0.87
C ASN A 94 -4.93 15.50 0.04
N ALA A 95 -3.72 15.66 -0.46
CA ALA A 95 -3.34 16.80 -1.29
C ALA A 95 -4.20 16.85 -2.58
N CYS A 96 -4.43 15.72 -3.21
CA CYS A 96 -5.28 15.64 -4.39
C CYS A 96 -6.74 16.03 -4.08
N LEU A 97 -7.30 15.51 -3.00
CA LEU A 97 -8.66 15.81 -2.59
C LEU A 97 -8.86 17.28 -2.21
N LEU A 98 -7.91 17.85 -1.47
CA LEU A 98 -7.95 19.27 -1.08
C LEU A 98 -7.87 20.21 -2.29
N TYR A 99 -7.15 19.82 -3.33
CA TYR A 99 -7.05 20.61 -4.56
C TYR A 99 -8.35 20.56 -5.41
N THR A 100 -9.03 19.41 -5.43
CA THR A 100 -10.17 19.17 -6.32
C THR A 100 -11.52 19.37 -5.64
N SER A 101 -11.58 19.39 -4.31
CA SER A 101 -12.83 19.56 -3.56
C SER A 101 -13.01 20.98 -3.07
N PRO A 102 -14.25 21.52 -3.10
CA PRO A 102 -14.50 22.85 -2.55
C PRO A 102 -14.21 22.87 -1.03
N SER A 103 -13.61 23.95 -0.57
CA SER A 103 -13.30 24.18 0.83
C SER A 103 -14.34 25.13 1.46
N PRO A 104 -14.71 24.94 2.73
CA PRO A 104 -15.59 25.90 3.42
C PRO A 104 -14.98 27.30 3.58
N ARG A 105 -13.70 27.46 3.27
CA ARG A 105 -12.99 28.75 3.31
C ARG A 105 -12.92 29.46 1.97
N ASP A 106 -13.32 28.81 0.94
CA ASP A 106 -13.40 29.34 -0.43
C ASP A 106 -14.82 29.82 -0.71
#